data_e3e813c6d6257e0652da05e9d2be58ac
#
_entry.id   e3e813c6d6257e0652da05e9d2be58ac
#
_cell.length_a   1.000
_cell.length_b   1.000
_cell.length_c   1.000
_cell.angle_alpha   90.00
_cell.angle_beta   90.00
_cell.angle_gamma   90.00
#
_symmetry.space_group_name_H-M   'P 1'
#
loop_
_entity.id
_entity.type
_entity.pdbx_description
1 polymer ?
#
loop_
_entity_poly.entity_id
_entity_poly.type
_entity_poly.pdbx_seq_one_letter_code
_entity_poly.pdbx_strand_id
1 'polypeptide(L)'
;DYKKFFKKIELKNINKYTLEKDKFYILSTKEKISVPLNYSAEMIPSNHMIGELRAHYAGFFDPGWGYGKKGEIKGAKGTLEIRAHENITVYDNQPICLIEYFENLEKPEKPYGFSGNNYQGQNKPKLAKYFKE
;
A
#
# COMPACT_ATOMS: atom_id res chain seq x y z
N ASP A 1 9.98 -0.43 -20.14
CA ASP A 1 10.73 -1.38 -19.30
C ASP A 1 11.01 -0.75 -17.94
N TYR A 2 10.36 -1.27 -16.91
CA TYR A 2 10.48 -0.78 -15.53
C TYR A 2 11.91 -0.93 -14.95
N LYS A 3 12.68 -1.90 -15.43
CA LYS A 3 14.05 -2.18 -14.96
C LYS A 3 15.02 -1.02 -15.17
N LYS A 4 14.66 -0.07 -16.04
CA LYS A 4 15.42 1.19 -16.23
C LYS A 4 15.24 2.15 -15.05
N PHE A 5 14.18 2.00 -14.27
CA PHE A 5 13.79 2.95 -13.22
C PHE A 5 13.79 2.32 -11.83
N PHE A 6 13.54 1.02 -11.73
CA PHE A 6 13.38 0.31 -10.48
C PHE A 6 14.28 -0.91 -10.39
N LYS A 7 14.90 -1.08 -9.25
CA LYS A 7 15.64 -2.30 -8.88
C LYS A 7 14.81 -3.09 -7.89
N LYS A 8 14.50 -4.34 -8.22
CA LYS A 8 13.85 -5.26 -7.28
C LYS A 8 14.83 -5.64 -6.17
N ILE A 9 14.39 -5.52 -4.93
CA ILE A 9 15.12 -5.94 -3.74
C ILE A 9 14.41 -7.18 -3.18
N GLU A 10 15.14 -8.27 -3.05
CA GLU A 10 14.63 -9.51 -2.46
C GLU A 10 15.41 -9.79 -1.16
N LEU A 11 14.67 -9.81 -0.05
CA LEU A 11 15.24 -10.09 1.27
C LEU A 11 15.09 -11.57 1.59
N LYS A 12 15.95 -12.38 1.02
CA LYS A 12 15.99 -13.82 1.34
C LYS A 12 16.64 -14.02 2.71
N ASN A 13 15.89 -14.55 3.67
CA ASN A 13 16.37 -14.85 5.03
C ASN A 13 16.91 -13.64 5.82
N ILE A 14 16.55 -12.43 5.42
CA ILE A 14 16.92 -11.19 6.09
C ILE A 14 15.64 -10.52 6.59
N ASN A 15 15.59 -10.26 7.89
CA ASN A 15 14.42 -9.66 8.53
C ASN A 15 14.47 -8.13 8.65
N LYS A 16 15.48 -7.49 8.03
CA LYS A 16 15.66 -6.04 8.06
C LYS A 16 16.26 -5.53 6.75
N TYR A 17 16.02 -4.26 6.45
CA TYR A 17 16.62 -3.56 5.32
C TYR A 17 16.85 -2.08 5.67
N THR A 18 17.98 -1.54 5.26
CA THR A 18 18.26 -0.12 5.45
C THR A 18 17.82 0.67 4.23
N LEU A 19 16.84 1.53 4.42
CA LEU A 19 16.42 2.54 3.44
C LEU A 19 17.46 3.66 3.46
N GLU A 20 18.07 3.91 2.32
CA GLU A 20 19.09 4.95 2.19
C GLU A 20 18.44 6.32 2.04
N LYS A 21 19.10 7.33 2.61
CA LYS A 21 18.69 8.72 2.53
C LYS A 21 18.39 9.14 1.08
N ASP A 22 17.32 9.89 0.91
CA ASP A 22 16.85 10.51 -0.34
C ASP A 22 16.50 9.53 -1.47
N LYS A 23 16.64 8.22 -1.25
CA LYS A 23 16.17 7.21 -2.21
C LYS A 23 14.68 6.95 -2.08
N PHE A 24 14.06 6.68 -3.22
CA PHE A 24 12.65 6.33 -3.32
C PHE A 24 12.46 4.81 -3.31
N TYR A 25 11.56 4.33 -2.47
CA TYR A 25 11.24 2.91 -2.32
C TYR A 25 9.75 2.67 -2.50
N ILE A 26 9.45 1.53 -3.10
CA ILE A 26 8.09 0.99 -3.18
C ILE A 26 8.05 -0.28 -2.35
N LEU A 27 7.27 -0.25 -1.29
CA LEU A 27 7.08 -1.35 -0.35
C LEU A 27 5.64 -1.89 -0.47
N SER A 28 5.39 -3.02 0.12
CA SER A 28 4.05 -3.59 0.23
C SER A 28 3.72 -3.88 1.68
N THR A 29 2.48 -3.65 2.05
CA THR A 29 1.99 -4.09 3.35
C THR A 29 2.09 -5.60 3.48
N LYS A 30 2.30 -6.09 4.69
CA LYS A 30 2.20 -7.52 4.99
C LYS A 30 0.73 -7.94 5.01
N GLU A 31 -0.08 -7.13 5.63
CA GLU A 31 -1.52 -7.33 5.74
C GLU A 31 -2.23 -7.10 4.41
N LYS A 32 -3.32 -7.79 4.26
CA LYS A 32 -4.27 -7.57 3.17
C LYS A 32 -5.42 -6.70 3.68
N ILE A 33 -5.66 -5.60 3.00
CA ILE A 33 -6.69 -4.62 3.32
C ILE A 33 -7.95 -4.97 2.53
N SER A 34 -9.10 -4.91 3.18
CA SER A 34 -10.40 -5.13 2.55
C SER A 34 -11.35 -4.03 2.99
N VAL A 35 -11.87 -3.27 2.04
CA VAL A 35 -12.78 -2.14 2.30
C VAL A 35 -14.17 -2.49 1.77
N PRO A 36 -15.13 -2.77 2.67
CA PRO A 36 -16.52 -3.04 2.28
C PRO A 36 -17.15 -1.85 1.53
N LEU A 37 -18.25 -2.10 0.82
CA LEU A 37 -18.85 -1.10 -0.08
C LEU A 37 -19.41 0.14 0.60
N ASN A 38 -19.70 0.06 1.89
CA ASN A 38 -20.20 1.19 2.70
C ASN A 38 -19.10 1.89 3.51
N TYR A 39 -17.82 1.53 3.30
CA TYR A 39 -16.68 2.16 3.95
C TYR A 39 -15.69 2.70 2.93
N SER A 40 -14.97 3.72 3.34
CA SER A 40 -13.68 4.15 2.78
C SER A 40 -12.61 3.94 3.83
N ALA A 41 -11.36 3.85 3.44
CA ALA A 41 -10.27 3.76 4.41
C ALA A 41 -9.11 4.67 4.01
N GLU A 42 -8.36 5.09 5.02
CA GLU A 42 -7.16 5.92 4.86
C GLU A 42 -6.01 5.32 5.66
N MET A 43 -4.85 5.37 5.05
CA MET A 43 -3.61 5.03 5.74
C MET A 43 -3.09 6.27 6.46
N ILE A 44 -2.95 6.20 7.77
CA ILE A 44 -2.46 7.29 8.61
C ILE A 44 -1.13 6.94 9.27
N PRO A 45 -0.29 7.95 9.58
CA PRO A 45 0.98 7.72 10.27
C PRO A 45 0.78 7.03 11.61
N SER A 46 1.62 6.05 11.91
CA SER A 46 1.71 5.51 13.26
C SER A 46 2.55 6.45 14.13
N ASN A 47 2.08 6.77 15.34
CA ASN A 47 2.84 7.57 16.30
C ASN A 47 4.18 6.93 16.73
N HIS A 48 4.37 5.65 16.46
CA HIS A 48 5.61 4.92 16.74
C HIS A 48 6.73 5.19 15.72
N MET A 49 6.41 5.84 14.61
CA MET A 49 7.34 6.20 13.54
C MET A 49 7.64 7.71 13.57
N ILE A 50 7.88 8.24 14.74
CA ILE A 50 8.13 9.67 14.93
C ILE A 50 9.41 10.09 14.20
N GLY A 51 9.27 10.95 13.23
CA GLY A 51 10.26 11.91 12.75
C GLY A 51 10.99 11.57 11.46
N GLU A 52 11.22 10.30 11.10
CA GLU A 52 12.24 9.99 10.09
C GLU A 52 11.74 9.30 8.82
N LEU A 53 10.62 8.60 8.89
CA LEU A 53 10.02 7.93 7.74
C LEU A 53 8.82 8.72 7.23
N ARG A 54 9.00 9.46 6.14
CA ARG A 54 7.86 10.06 5.43
C ARG A 54 7.40 9.11 4.33
N ALA A 55 6.30 8.40 4.60
CA ALA A 55 5.55 7.80 3.54
C ALA A 55 4.82 8.92 2.76
N HIS A 56 4.91 8.91 1.45
CA HIS A 56 4.08 9.76 0.61
C HIS A 56 2.69 9.13 0.57
N TYR A 57 1.77 9.73 1.32
CA TYR A 57 0.43 9.22 1.49
C TYR A 57 -0.45 9.56 0.29
N ALA A 58 -0.53 8.64 -0.65
CA ALA A 58 -1.72 8.50 -1.47
C ALA A 58 -2.54 7.30 -0.94
N GLY A 59 -2.69 7.22 0.38
CA GLY A 59 -3.17 6.05 1.09
C GLY A 59 -4.67 5.97 1.28
N PHE A 60 -5.47 6.51 0.33
CA PHE A 60 -6.90 6.28 0.30
C PHE A 60 -7.23 4.94 -0.34
N PHE A 61 -8.16 4.24 0.28
CA PHE A 61 -8.71 3.00 -0.22
C PHE A 61 -10.21 3.17 -0.43
N ASP A 62 -10.62 3.15 -1.70
CA ASP A 62 -12.00 3.31 -2.07
C ASP A 62 -12.86 2.11 -1.64
N PRO A 63 -14.18 2.31 -1.46
CA PRO A 63 -15.13 1.24 -1.26
C PRO A 63 -14.99 0.15 -2.32
N GLY A 64 -14.87 -1.10 -1.91
CA GLY A 64 -14.64 -2.24 -2.80
C GLY A 64 -13.18 -2.68 -2.94
N TRP A 65 -12.21 -1.88 -2.51
CA TRP A 65 -10.80 -2.27 -2.50
C TRP A 65 -10.57 -3.58 -1.73
N GLY A 66 -9.98 -4.58 -2.39
CA GLY A 66 -9.71 -5.87 -1.78
C GLY A 66 -10.95 -6.62 -1.26
N TYR A 67 -12.15 -6.15 -1.59
CA TYR A 67 -13.43 -6.70 -1.15
C TYR A 67 -14.21 -7.37 -2.28
N GLY A 68 -14.31 -6.71 -3.44
CA GLY A 68 -15.13 -7.15 -4.55
C GLY A 68 -16.60 -6.74 -4.41
N LYS A 69 -17.49 -7.43 -5.12
CA LYS A 69 -18.92 -7.11 -5.14
C LYS A 69 -19.68 -7.59 -3.92
N LYS A 70 -19.27 -8.73 -3.37
CA LYS A 70 -19.94 -9.43 -2.27
C LYS A 70 -18.97 -9.97 -1.21
N GLY A 71 -17.76 -9.43 -1.11
CA GLY A 71 -16.73 -9.92 -0.21
C GLY A 71 -16.00 -11.18 -0.71
N GLU A 72 -16.04 -11.44 -2.01
CA GLU A 72 -15.38 -12.59 -2.62
C GLU A 72 -13.85 -12.44 -2.69
N ILE A 73 -13.33 -11.21 -2.65
CA ILE A 73 -11.89 -10.96 -2.60
C ILE A 73 -11.41 -10.97 -1.14
N LYS A 74 -10.35 -11.71 -0.88
CA LYS A 74 -9.80 -11.88 0.48
C LYS A 74 -8.71 -10.86 0.80
N GLY A 75 -9.00 -9.60 0.50
CA GLY A 75 -8.10 -8.47 0.69
C GLY A 75 -7.08 -8.29 -0.43
N ALA A 76 -6.49 -7.10 -0.48
CA ALA A 76 -5.39 -6.73 -1.36
C ALA A 76 -4.31 -6.04 -0.55
N LYS A 77 -3.04 -6.25 -0.91
CA LYS A 77 -1.93 -5.58 -0.24
C LYS A 77 -1.85 -4.11 -0.66
N GLY A 78 -1.67 -3.22 0.30
CA GLY A 78 -1.39 -1.82 0.04
C GLY A 78 0.03 -1.64 -0.50
N THR A 79 0.23 -0.61 -1.31
CA THR A 79 1.55 -0.16 -1.77
C THR A 79 1.94 1.09 -0.99
N LEU A 80 3.17 1.10 -0.48
CA LEU A 80 3.74 2.19 0.27
C LEU A 80 4.84 2.84 -0.56
N GLU A 81 4.72 4.12 -0.84
CA GLU A 81 5.75 4.93 -1.48
C GLU A 81 6.51 5.71 -0.41
N ILE A 82 7.80 5.43 -0.27
CA ILE A 82 8.61 5.94 0.84
C ILE A 82 9.86 6.63 0.32
N ARG A 83 10.15 7.79 0.89
CA ARG A 83 11.44 8.45 0.78
C ARG A 83 11.95 8.75 2.19
N ALA A 84 13.08 8.16 2.56
CA ALA A 84 13.70 8.38 3.85
C ALA A 84 14.51 9.68 3.85
N HIS A 85 14.41 10.49 4.90
CA HIS A 85 15.23 11.70 5.08
C HIS A 85 16.63 11.40 5.61
N GLU A 86 16.78 10.25 6.25
CA GLU A 86 18.03 9.71 6.77
C GLU A 86 18.09 8.22 6.46
N ASN A 87 19.24 7.58 6.70
CA ASN A 87 19.35 6.13 6.60
C ASN A 87 18.54 5.49 7.73
N ILE A 88 17.52 4.73 7.39
CA ILE A 88 16.61 4.09 8.35
C ILE A 88 16.58 2.60 8.13
N THR A 89 16.81 1.83 9.18
CA THR A 89 16.62 0.38 9.14
C THR A 89 15.18 0.02 9.51
N VAL A 90 14.49 -0.61 8.57
CA VAL A 90 13.15 -1.17 8.77
C VAL A 90 13.23 -2.68 8.96
N TYR A 91 12.36 -3.21 9.80
CA TYR A 91 12.30 -4.63 10.13
C TYR A 91 11.03 -5.28 9.56
N ASP A 92 11.12 -6.58 9.28
CA ASP A 92 9.91 -7.35 8.97
C ASP A 92 8.95 -7.32 10.17
N ASN A 93 7.67 -7.20 9.90
CA ASN A 93 6.60 -7.01 10.90
C ASN A 93 6.66 -5.70 11.70
N GLN A 94 7.49 -4.74 11.33
CA GLN A 94 7.47 -3.44 11.97
C GLN A 94 6.18 -2.69 11.61
N PRO A 95 5.44 -2.15 12.59
CA PRO A 95 4.32 -1.25 12.31
C PRO A 95 4.79 -0.02 11.55
N ILE A 96 4.18 0.25 10.39
CA ILE A 96 4.53 1.40 9.53
C ILE A 96 3.45 2.48 9.60
N CYS A 97 2.19 2.06 9.62
CA CYS A 97 1.04 2.95 9.60
C CYS A 97 -0.16 2.29 10.27
N LEU A 98 -1.21 3.07 10.46
CA LEU A 98 -2.53 2.61 10.84
C LEU A 98 -3.46 2.71 9.65
N ILE A 99 -4.53 1.93 9.65
CA ILE A 99 -5.62 2.06 8.69
C ILE A 99 -6.85 2.51 9.47
N GLU A 100 -7.39 3.65 9.08
CA GLU A 100 -8.64 4.17 9.62
C GLU A 100 -9.77 3.96 8.62
N TYR A 101 -10.91 3.45 9.09
CA TYR A 101 -12.09 3.21 8.28
C TYR A 101 -13.16 4.25 8.60
N PHE A 102 -13.78 4.78 7.55
CA PHE A 102 -14.85 5.76 7.63
C PHE A 102 -16.12 5.17 7.02
N GLU A 103 -17.21 5.22 7.75
CA GLU A 103 -18.50 4.83 7.21
C GLU A 103 -19.01 5.92 6.24
N ASN A 104 -19.37 5.50 5.03
CA ASN A 104 -19.89 6.40 4.02
C ASN A 104 -21.40 6.60 4.21
N LEU A 105 -21.88 7.79 3.97
CA LEU A 105 -23.32 8.10 4.01
C LEU A 105 -24.10 7.29 2.97
N GLU A 106 -23.49 7.07 1.80
CA GLU A 106 -24.08 6.31 0.71
C GLU A 106 -23.05 5.38 0.07
N LYS A 107 -23.53 4.29 -0.52
CA LYS A 107 -22.69 3.40 -1.32
C LYS A 107 -22.35 4.07 -2.65
N PRO A 108 -21.09 3.96 -3.13
CA PRO A 108 -20.73 4.51 -4.41
C PRO A 108 -21.41 3.76 -5.55
N GLU A 109 -21.81 4.47 -6.60
CA GLU A 109 -22.37 3.85 -7.82
C GLU A 109 -21.38 2.91 -8.51
N LYS A 110 -20.08 3.26 -8.47
CA LYS A 110 -18.98 2.51 -9.09
C LYS A 110 -17.88 2.20 -8.09
N PRO A 111 -18.05 1.16 -7.26
CA PRO A 111 -17.01 0.75 -6.33
C PRO A 111 -15.71 0.35 -7.03
N TYR A 112 -14.61 0.37 -6.28
CA TYR A 112 -13.32 -0.04 -6.79
C TYR A 112 -13.34 -1.49 -7.30
N GLY A 113 -12.73 -1.71 -8.46
CA GLY A 113 -12.66 -3.02 -9.10
C GLY A 113 -13.81 -3.34 -10.07
N PHE A 114 -14.88 -2.52 -10.12
CA PHE A 114 -16.03 -2.75 -11.00
C PHE A 114 -15.79 -2.29 -12.45
N SER A 115 -14.85 -1.36 -12.64
CA SER A 115 -14.52 -0.74 -13.94
C SER A 115 -13.08 -0.98 -14.39
N GLY A 116 -12.46 -2.11 -14.02
CA GLY A 116 -11.12 -2.47 -14.50
C GLY A 116 -9.97 -1.72 -13.81
N ASN A 117 -10.09 -1.44 -12.52
CA ASN A 117 -9.03 -0.85 -11.74
C ASN A 117 -7.78 -1.75 -11.67
N ASN A 118 -6.59 -1.13 -11.62
CA ASN A 118 -5.33 -1.83 -11.79
C ASN A 118 -4.88 -2.67 -10.60
N TYR A 119 -5.26 -2.27 -9.37
CA TYR A 119 -4.66 -2.79 -8.14
C TYR A 119 -5.57 -3.75 -7.35
N GLN A 120 -6.74 -4.08 -7.88
CA GLN A 120 -7.67 -4.98 -7.20
C GLN A 120 -7.06 -6.37 -6.99
N GLY A 121 -7.13 -6.86 -5.76
CA GLY A 121 -6.64 -8.20 -5.38
C GLY A 121 -5.12 -8.38 -5.45
N GLN A 122 -4.33 -7.31 -5.53
CA GLN A 122 -2.89 -7.42 -5.62
C GLN A 122 -2.26 -8.09 -4.38
N ASN A 123 -1.23 -8.91 -4.63
CA ASN A 123 -0.47 -9.62 -3.59
C ASN A 123 1.00 -9.16 -3.47
N LYS A 124 1.41 -8.25 -4.32
CA LYS A 124 2.75 -7.64 -4.37
C LYS A 124 2.62 -6.19 -4.81
N PRO A 125 3.62 -5.34 -4.60
CA PRO A 125 3.60 -3.99 -5.17
C PRO A 125 3.42 -4.07 -6.68
N LYS A 126 2.49 -3.29 -7.21
CA LYS A 126 2.33 -3.10 -8.66
C LYS A 126 2.77 -1.70 -9.02
N LEU A 127 3.47 -1.60 -10.13
CA LEU A 127 3.82 -0.33 -10.73
C LEU A 127 2.62 0.29 -11.45
N ALA A 128 2.71 1.58 -11.75
CA ALA A 128 1.68 2.26 -12.52
C ALA A 128 1.49 1.63 -13.92
N LYS A 129 0.30 1.74 -14.48
CA LYS A 129 -0.11 1.07 -15.74
C LYS A 129 0.81 1.32 -16.95
N TYR A 130 1.51 2.44 -16.98
CA TYR A 130 2.42 2.78 -18.08
C TYR A 130 3.76 2.05 -18.01
N PHE A 131 4.09 1.39 -16.90
CA PHE A 131 5.23 0.50 -16.83
C PHE A 131 4.83 -0.88 -17.35
N LYS A 132 5.57 -1.38 -18.34
CA LYS A 132 5.44 -2.78 -18.77
C LYS A 132 6.27 -3.66 -17.85
N GLU A 133 5.63 -4.62 -17.22
CA GLU A 133 6.28 -5.67 -16.43
C GLU A 133 6.98 -6.70 -17.35
#